data_c3957b93a9eaa49c01b0bf8a54dedffa
#
_entry.id   c3957b93a9eaa49c01b0bf8a54dedffa
#
_cell.length_a   1.000
_cell.length_b   1.000
_cell.length_c   1.000
_cell.angle_alpha   90.00
_cell.angle_beta   90.00
_cell.angle_gamma   90.00
#
_symmetry.space_group_name_H-M   'P 1'
#
loop_
_entity.id
_entity.type
_entity.pdbx_description
1 polymer ?
#
loop_
_entity_poly.entity_id
_entity_poly.type
_entity_poly.pdbx_seq_one_letter_code
_entity_poly.pdbx_strand_id
1 'polypeptide(L)'
;MEIQTLRFVQSLPKRQRVPFSEKLRCNDESALDLLEKMLVFDPRKRINAAECLSHEYVAPYHDPTDEPVAAEKFDWSFNDADLPVDTWKVMMYAEILGACNCM
;
A
#
# COMPACT_ATOMS: atom_id res chain seq x y z
N MET A 1 -3.21 10.52 14.34
CA MET A 1 -4.67 10.30 14.23
C MET A 1 -5.38 11.47 14.92
N GLU A 2 -6.32 12.08 14.24
CA GLU A 2 -7.10 13.18 14.81
C GLU A 2 -7.96 12.68 16.00
N ILE A 3 -8.13 13.54 17.00
CA ILE A 3 -8.88 13.20 18.22
C ILE A 3 -10.31 12.74 17.91
N GLN A 4 -10.94 13.31 16.91
CA GLN A 4 -12.29 12.95 16.48
C GLN A 4 -12.34 11.52 15.91
N THR A 5 -11.37 11.15 15.08
CA THR A 5 -11.24 9.80 14.52
C THR A 5 -11.02 8.77 15.63
N LEU A 6 -10.15 9.08 16.58
CA LEU A 6 -9.90 8.20 17.73
C LEU A 6 -11.17 7.96 18.57
N ARG A 7 -11.92 9.02 18.87
CA ARG A 7 -13.19 8.91 19.59
C ARG A 7 -14.23 8.07 18.85
N PHE A 8 -14.32 8.26 17.53
CA PHE A 8 -15.19 7.45 16.68
C PHE A 8 -14.83 5.96 16.75
N VAL A 9 -13.57 5.63 16.55
CA VAL A 9 -13.09 4.24 16.62
C VAL A 9 -13.36 3.62 18.00
N GLN A 10 -13.12 4.37 19.08
CA GLN A 10 -13.39 3.92 20.45
C GLN A 10 -14.88 3.72 20.75
N SER A 11 -15.76 4.42 20.04
CA SER A 11 -17.21 4.30 20.21
C SER A 11 -17.80 3.06 19.55
N LEU A 12 -17.04 2.41 18.65
CA LEU A 12 -17.51 1.20 17.98
C LEU A 12 -17.59 0.02 18.95
N PRO A 13 -18.60 -0.85 18.79
CA PRO A 13 -18.72 -2.03 19.64
C PRO A 13 -17.51 -2.95 19.45
N LYS A 14 -16.96 -3.43 20.56
CA LYS A 14 -15.88 -4.42 20.54
C LYS A 14 -16.40 -5.74 19.99
N ARG A 15 -15.74 -6.25 18.96
CA ARG A 15 -16.02 -7.55 18.37
C ARG A 15 -14.82 -8.47 18.52
N GLN A 16 -15.06 -9.77 18.54
CA GLN A 16 -13.99 -10.75 18.49
C GLN A 16 -13.32 -10.73 17.11
N ARG A 17 -12.00 -10.93 17.11
CA ARG A 17 -11.24 -11.06 15.86
C ARG A 17 -11.64 -12.36 15.16
N VAL A 18 -11.98 -12.26 13.89
CA VAL A 18 -12.16 -13.40 13.00
C VAL A 18 -10.81 -13.74 12.36
N PRO A 19 -10.32 -14.98 12.45
CA PRO A 19 -9.09 -15.40 11.78
C PRO A 19 -9.17 -15.21 10.26
N PHE A 20 -8.08 -14.79 9.61
CA PHE A 20 -8.06 -14.66 8.15
C PHE A 20 -8.29 -15.98 7.43
N SER A 21 -7.83 -17.09 7.99
CA SER A 21 -8.08 -18.44 7.45
C SER A 21 -9.57 -18.73 7.27
N GLU A 22 -10.39 -18.36 8.24
CA GLU A 22 -11.84 -18.51 8.20
C GLU A 22 -12.49 -17.50 7.24
N LYS A 23 -12.09 -16.22 7.32
CA LYS A 23 -12.65 -15.14 6.52
C LYS A 23 -12.40 -15.33 5.02
N LEU A 24 -11.20 -15.79 4.66
CA LEU A 24 -10.76 -15.97 3.27
C LEU A 24 -10.84 -17.41 2.78
N ARG A 25 -11.22 -18.36 3.65
CA ARG A 25 -11.25 -19.79 3.36
C ARG A 25 -9.94 -20.28 2.75
N CYS A 26 -8.85 -19.81 3.29
CA CYS A 26 -7.48 -20.12 2.87
C CYS A 26 -6.74 -20.81 4.01
N ASN A 27 -5.99 -21.87 3.70
CA ASN A 27 -5.20 -22.66 4.67
C ASN A 27 -3.70 -22.53 4.44
N ASP A 28 -3.25 -21.67 3.55
CA ASP A 28 -1.82 -21.41 3.34
C ASP A 28 -1.29 -20.53 4.47
N GLU A 29 -0.54 -21.12 5.37
CA GLU A 29 -0.02 -20.44 6.57
C GLU A 29 0.91 -19.29 6.23
N SER A 30 1.79 -19.43 5.23
CA SER A 30 2.72 -18.37 4.83
C SER A 30 2.02 -17.19 4.18
N ALA A 31 1.00 -17.45 3.35
CA ALA A 31 0.16 -16.40 2.76
C ALA A 31 -0.61 -15.64 3.83
N LEU A 32 -1.18 -16.33 4.81
CA LEU A 32 -1.92 -15.72 5.91
C LEU A 32 -1.01 -14.92 6.84
N ASP A 33 0.21 -15.40 7.10
CA ASP A 33 1.20 -14.66 7.90
C ASP A 33 1.61 -13.35 7.24
N LEU A 34 1.88 -13.35 5.94
CA LEU A 34 2.18 -12.14 5.19
C LEU A 34 1.01 -11.16 5.21
N LEU A 35 -0.21 -11.66 5.00
CA LEU A 35 -1.41 -10.82 5.02
C LEU A 35 -1.65 -10.18 6.40
N GLU A 36 -1.44 -10.92 7.49
CA GLU A 36 -1.54 -10.38 8.84
C GLU A 36 -0.55 -9.25 9.09
N LYS A 37 0.69 -9.39 8.60
CA LYS A 37 1.73 -8.35 8.70
C LYS A 37 1.41 -7.12 7.87
N MET A 38 0.79 -7.29 6.69
CA MET A 38 0.36 -6.20 5.81
C MET A 38 -0.83 -5.42 6.37
N LEU A 39 -1.69 -6.06 7.14
CA LEU A 39 -2.94 -5.48 7.65
C LEU A 39 -2.88 -5.11 9.14
N VAL A 40 -1.69 -4.95 9.70
CA VAL A 40 -1.53 -4.42 11.05
C VAL A 40 -2.13 -3.02 11.13
N PHE A 41 -2.97 -2.77 12.14
CA PHE A 41 -3.69 -1.50 12.29
C PHE A 41 -2.73 -0.31 12.52
N ASP A 42 -1.72 -0.48 13.36
CA ASP A 42 -0.71 0.55 13.60
C ASP A 42 0.27 0.61 12.41
N PRO A 43 0.30 1.71 11.65
CA PRO A 43 1.17 1.83 10.48
C PRO A 43 2.66 1.77 10.82
N ARG A 44 3.04 2.07 12.06
CA ARG A 44 4.44 1.99 12.52
C ARG A 44 4.91 0.55 12.73
N LYS A 45 3.99 -0.37 12.98
CA LYS A 45 4.23 -1.81 13.17
C LYS A 45 3.94 -2.62 11.91
N ARG A 46 3.34 -2.00 10.91
CA ARG A 46 3.00 -2.65 9.64
C ARG A 46 4.26 -2.93 8.85
N ILE A 47 4.35 -4.11 8.25
CA ILE A 47 5.44 -4.48 7.35
C ILE A 47 5.54 -3.49 6.18
N ASN A 48 6.74 -3.10 5.79
CA ASN A 48 6.96 -2.26 4.62
C ASN A 48 7.15 -3.11 3.34
N ALA A 49 7.16 -2.46 2.16
CA ALA A 49 7.24 -3.15 0.88
C ALA A 49 8.54 -3.98 0.72
N ALA A 50 9.68 -3.47 1.18
CA ALA A 50 10.95 -4.18 1.09
C ALA A 50 10.96 -5.44 1.97
N GLU A 51 10.40 -5.34 3.17
CA GLU A 51 10.23 -6.49 4.08
C GLU A 51 9.25 -7.52 3.50
N CYS A 52 8.19 -7.08 2.80
CA CYS A 52 7.27 -7.97 2.09
C CYS A 52 7.99 -8.80 1.02
N LEU A 53 8.90 -8.20 0.26
CA LEU A 53 9.69 -8.90 -0.77
C LEU A 53 10.60 -9.98 -0.18
N SER A 54 11.00 -9.83 1.06
CA SER A 54 11.85 -10.79 1.78
C SER A 54 11.05 -11.87 2.52
N HIS A 55 9.72 -11.83 2.45
CA HIS A 55 8.87 -12.79 3.16
C HIS A 55 8.89 -14.16 2.51
N GLU A 56 8.77 -15.21 3.33
CA GLU A 56 8.79 -16.61 2.89
C GLU A 56 7.79 -16.92 1.77
N TYR A 57 6.61 -16.34 1.83
CA TYR A 57 5.55 -16.57 0.85
C TYR A 57 5.95 -16.20 -0.58
N VAL A 58 6.74 -15.14 -0.74
CA VAL A 58 7.21 -14.65 -2.05
C VAL A 58 8.64 -15.09 -2.39
N ALA A 59 9.28 -15.84 -1.51
CA ALA A 59 10.67 -16.28 -1.67
C ALA A 59 10.97 -16.92 -3.05
N PRO A 60 10.09 -17.74 -3.66
CA PRO A 60 10.34 -18.30 -5.00
C PRO A 60 10.46 -17.26 -6.11
N TYR A 61 9.93 -16.05 -5.90
CA TYR A 61 9.90 -14.95 -6.87
C TYR A 61 10.83 -13.81 -6.49
N HIS A 62 11.43 -13.85 -5.31
CA HIS A 62 12.33 -12.83 -4.79
C HIS A 62 13.70 -12.91 -5.46
N ASP A 63 14.12 -11.81 -6.08
CA ASP A 63 15.46 -11.66 -6.65
C ASP A 63 16.06 -10.32 -6.18
N PRO A 64 16.94 -10.34 -5.16
CA PRO A 64 17.55 -9.14 -4.61
C PRO A 64 18.35 -8.33 -5.63
N THR A 65 18.76 -8.96 -6.75
CA THR A 65 19.56 -8.30 -7.80
C THR A 65 18.71 -7.57 -8.83
N ASP A 66 17.42 -7.84 -8.88
CA ASP A 66 16.46 -7.27 -9.83
C ASP A 66 15.29 -6.55 -9.13
N GLU A 67 15.56 -5.96 -7.99
CA GLU A 67 14.59 -5.19 -7.20
C GLU A 67 15.11 -3.77 -6.96
N PRO A 68 15.11 -2.93 -8.02
CA PRO A 68 15.68 -1.60 -7.92
C PRO A 68 14.86 -0.70 -6.97
N VAL A 69 15.58 0.15 -6.24
CA VAL A 69 14.98 1.17 -5.40
C VAL A 69 14.96 2.49 -6.19
N ALA A 70 13.85 3.23 -6.10
CA ALA A 70 13.75 4.54 -6.73
C ALA A 70 14.83 5.50 -6.20
N ALA A 71 15.49 6.23 -7.11
CA ALA A 71 16.54 7.19 -6.74
C ALA A 71 15.99 8.36 -5.91
N GLU A 72 14.76 8.77 -6.20
CA GLU A 72 14.08 9.87 -5.54
C GLU A 72 12.67 9.46 -5.12
N LYS A 73 12.16 10.11 -4.08
CA LYS A 73 10.75 9.93 -3.68
C LYS A 73 9.84 10.60 -4.70
N PHE A 74 8.70 9.95 -4.98
CA PHE A 74 7.67 10.54 -5.83
C PHE A 74 7.11 11.82 -5.19
N ASP A 75 7.01 12.89 -5.98
CA ASP A 75 6.43 14.15 -5.56
C ASP A 75 4.89 14.09 -5.58
N TRP A 76 4.30 14.00 -4.41
CA TRP A 76 2.84 13.97 -4.20
C TRP A 76 2.21 15.35 -4.00
N SER A 77 2.97 16.43 -4.19
CA SER A 77 2.49 17.80 -3.90
C SER A 77 1.21 18.18 -4.67
N PHE A 78 0.98 17.57 -5.84
CA PHE A 78 -0.22 17.78 -6.63
C PHE A 78 -1.47 17.06 -6.12
N ASN A 79 -1.33 16.10 -5.20
CA ASN A 79 -2.42 15.19 -4.81
C ASN A 79 -3.63 15.92 -4.22
N ASP A 80 -3.39 16.94 -3.41
CA ASP A 80 -4.42 17.73 -2.73
C ASP A 80 -4.71 19.06 -3.45
N ALA A 81 -4.18 19.26 -4.65
CA ALA A 81 -4.41 20.46 -5.43
C ALA A 81 -5.83 20.48 -6.01
N ASP A 82 -6.57 21.56 -5.75
CA ASP A 82 -7.88 21.81 -6.33
C ASP A 82 -7.72 22.53 -7.67
N LEU A 83 -7.57 21.76 -8.74
CA LEU A 83 -7.37 22.27 -10.09
C LEU A 83 -8.60 22.03 -10.97
N PRO A 84 -8.89 22.93 -11.94
CA PRO A 84 -9.92 22.70 -12.94
C PRO A 84 -9.67 21.41 -13.73
N VAL A 85 -10.75 20.76 -14.17
CA VAL A 85 -10.68 19.50 -14.94
C VAL A 85 -9.80 19.62 -16.18
N ASP A 86 -9.88 20.73 -16.88
CA ASP A 86 -9.06 20.97 -18.10
C ASP A 86 -7.56 21.05 -17.77
N THR A 87 -7.20 21.59 -16.61
CA THR A 87 -5.80 21.57 -16.15
C THR A 87 -5.31 20.15 -15.91
N TRP A 88 -6.10 19.30 -15.27
CA TRP A 88 -5.77 17.89 -15.08
C TRP A 88 -5.61 17.14 -16.41
N LYS A 89 -6.46 17.42 -17.38
CA LYS A 89 -6.35 16.86 -18.74
C LYS A 89 -5.04 17.24 -19.43
N VAL A 90 -4.64 18.50 -19.33
CA VAL A 90 -3.36 18.98 -19.89
C VAL A 90 -2.17 18.31 -19.22
N MET A 91 -2.19 18.19 -17.91
CA MET A 91 -1.13 17.49 -17.15
C MET A 91 -1.03 16.03 -17.55
N MET A 92 -2.16 15.32 -17.68
CA MET A 92 -2.20 13.93 -18.13
C MET A 92 -1.67 13.78 -19.56
N TYR A 93 -2.03 14.67 -20.45
CA TYR A 93 -1.56 14.67 -21.84
C TYR A 93 -0.03 14.88 -21.92
N ALA A 94 0.48 15.81 -21.11
CA ALA A 94 1.93 16.03 -21.00
C ALA A 94 2.70 14.78 -20.54
N GLU A 95 2.17 14.06 -19.56
CA GLU A 95 2.75 12.80 -19.09
C GLU A 95 2.76 11.71 -20.19
N ILE A 96 1.66 11.60 -20.93
CA ILE A 96 1.57 10.65 -22.05
C ILE A 96 2.62 10.97 -23.13
N LEU A 97 2.78 12.23 -23.50
CA LEU A 97 3.80 12.65 -24.47
C LEU A 97 5.21 12.42 -23.95
N GLY A 98 5.46 12.67 -22.67
CA GLY A 98 6.73 12.39 -22.01
C GLY A 98 7.09 10.90 -22.07
N ALA A 99 6.14 10.02 -21.80
CA ALA A 99 6.31 8.58 -21.88
C ALA A 99 6.61 8.10 -23.32
N CYS A 100 5.96 8.67 -24.32
CA CYS A 100 6.21 8.35 -25.72
C CYS A 100 7.62 8.74 -26.20
N ASN A 101 8.22 9.76 -25.60
CA ASN A 101 9.57 10.20 -25.93
C ASN A 101 10.68 9.34 -25.27
N CYS A 102 10.32 8.51 -24.30
CA CYS A 102 11.25 7.60 -23.61
C CYS A 102 11.39 6.23 -24.30
N MET A 103 10.65 5.98 -25.37
CA MET A 103 10.78 4.81 -26.24
C MET A 103 11.57 5.16 -27.49
#